data_aba3923b615d65882406982b66c25413
#
_entry.id   aba3923b615d65882406982b66c25413
#
_cell.length_a   1.000
_cell.length_b   1.000
_cell.length_c   1.000
_cell.angle_alpha   90.00
_cell.angle_beta   90.00
_cell.angle_gamma   90.00
#
_symmetry.space_group_name_H-M   'P 1'
#
loop_
_entity.id
_entity.type
_entity.pdbx_description
1 polymer ?
#
loop_
_entity_poly.entity_id
_entity_poly.type
_entity_poly.pdbx_seq_one_letter_code
_entity_poly.pdbx_strand_id
1 'polypeptide(L)'
;MNARLFALLPFPGRPETGRSAARPVISRFLGVSPEEVVFGEHEGGEPYLVNQPETRIGLSHSGPLLLAYAGPEPIGVDIERIKPRKNLDYLLAELFPETKRDERLAEDDWLRTFYALWTGREARLKRAGLSAWDWASAAGRSTQEVPVRHWEISGPEGDYLACAAADATVLHALRLALPPGYRAQPRKYGL
;
A
#
# COMPACT_ATOMS: atom_id res chain seq x y z
N MET A 1 7.14 9.66 -21.12
CA MET A 1 6.26 9.16 -20.03
C MET A 1 7.14 8.95 -18.82
N ASN A 2 7.04 9.82 -17.81
CA ASN A 2 7.82 9.65 -16.57
C ASN A 2 7.38 8.36 -15.88
N ALA A 3 8.36 7.51 -15.57
CA ALA A 3 8.13 6.27 -14.87
C ALA A 3 7.49 6.57 -13.50
N ARG A 4 6.32 6.02 -13.25
CA ARG A 4 5.65 6.10 -11.96
C ARG A 4 6.47 5.31 -10.95
N LEU A 5 7.00 5.98 -9.95
CA LEU A 5 7.84 5.34 -8.96
C LEU A 5 6.97 4.70 -7.88
N PHE A 6 6.98 3.39 -7.88
CA PHE A 6 6.41 2.53 -6.86
C PHE A 6 7.56 1.70 -6.31
N ALA A 7 8.00 1.98 -5.10
CA ALA A 7 9.25 1.43 -4.59
C ALA A 7 9.10 0.82 -3.20
N LEU A 8 9.76 -0.31 -3.00
CA LEU A 8 9.94 -0.94 -1.70
C LEU A 8 11.31 -0.53 -1.14
N LEU A 9 11.32 -0.08 0.12
CA LEU A 9 12.51 0.49 0.76
C LEU A 9 12.72 -0.13 2.14
N PRO A 10 13.98 -0.23 2.62
CA PRO A 10 14.23 -0.52 4.01
C PRO A 10 13.61 0.54 4.92
N PHE A 11 12.97 0.10 6.01
CA PHE A 11 12.29 0.97 6.97
C PHE A 11 12.80 0.74 8.39
N PRO A 12 13.40 1.75 9.04
CA PRO A 12 13.99 1.60 10.37
C PRO A 12 12.98 1.65 11.54
N GLY A 13 11.67 1.64 11.25
CA GLY A 13 10.66 1.29 12.26
C GLY A 13 10.00 2.43 13.04
N ARG A 14 10.18 3.72 12.66
CA ARG A 14 9.43 4.85 13.27
C ARG A 14 8.67 5.66 12.21
N PRO A 15 7.43 6.15 12.49
CA PRO A 15 6.62 6.89 11.50
C PRO A 15 7.34 8.10 10.88
N GLU A 16 8.05 8.87 11.69
CA GLU A 16 8.83 10.03 11.22
C GLU A 16 9.97 9.61 10.29
N THR A 17 10.45 8.38 10.42
CA THR A 17 11.50 7.82 9.56
C THR A 17 10.97 7.32 8.23
N GLY A 18 9.66 7.06 8.11
CA GLY A 18 9.04 6.66 6.84
C GLY A 18 9.17 7.76 5.78
N ARG A 19 8.85 8.99 6.13
CA ARG A 19 9.01 10.16 5.25
C ARG A 19 10.50 10.39 4.93
N SER A 20 11.37 10.28 5.92
CA SER A 20 12.82 10.41 5.72
C SER A 20 13.36 9.30 4.82
N ALA A 21 12.93 8.06 4.98
CA ALA A 21 13.32 6.93 4.13
C ALA A 21 12.81 7.07 2.69
N ALA A 22 11.61 7.63 2.50
CA ALA A 22 11.04 7.86 1.17
C ALA A 22 11.69 9.04 0.43
N ARG A 23 12.27 10.00 1.15
CA ARG A 23 12.81 11.24 0.59
C ARG A 23 13.79 11.05 -0.59
N PRO A 24 14.81 10.18 -0.50
CA PRO A 24 15.74 9.98 -1.63
C PRO A 24 15.07 9.39 -2.87
N VAL A 25 14.02 8.60 -2.69
CA VAL A 25 13.27 7.99 -3.78
C VAL A 25 12.38 9.05 -4.45
N ILE A 26 11.67 9.84 -3.65
CA ILE A 26 10.81 10.91 -4.14
C ILE A 26 11.65 12.00 -4.84
N SER A 27 12.79 12.39 -4.27
CA SER A 27 13.71 13.35 -4.89
C SER A 27 14.18 12.91 -6.27
N ARG A 28 14.53 11.63 -6.42
CA ARG A 28 14.90 11.06 -7.72
C ARG A 28 13.74 11.12 -8.72
N PHE A 29 12.51 10.82 -8.27
CA PHE A 29 11.33 10.94 -9.12
C PHE A 29 11.10 12.39 -9.59
N LEU A 30 11.25 13.35 -8.68
CA LEU A 30 11.04 14.77 -8.97
C LEU A 30 12.20 15.40 -9.73
N GLY A 31 13.39 14.80 -9.72
CA GLY A 31 14.59 15.38 -10.29
C GLY A 31 15.15 16.56 -9.47
N VAL A 32 14.91 16.56 -8.16
CA VAL A 32 15.36 17.58 -7.18
C VAL A 32 16.30 16.96 -6.14
N SER A 33 16.93 17.78 -5.32
CA SER A 33 17.73 17.26 -4.19
C SER A 33 16.83 16.73 -3.07
N PRO A 34 17.31 15.78 -2.23
CA PRO A 34 16.51 15.27 -1.12
C PRO A 34 16.08 16.35 -0.12
N GLU A 35 16.86 17.40 0.04
CA GLU A 35 16.59 18.55 0.94
C GLU A 35 15.41 19.39 0.45
N GLU A 36 15.16 19.41 -0.87
CA GLU A 36 14.03 20.11 -1.47
C GLU A 36 12.70 19.35 -1.32
N VAL A 37 12.75 18.08 -0.92
CA VAL A 37 11.54 17.28 -0.65
C VAL A 37 11.02 17.62 0.74
N VAL A 38 10.04 18.49 0.82
CA VAL A 38 9.42 18.94 2.08
C VAL A 38 8.02 18.32 2.20
N PHE A 39 7.84 17.53 3.26
CA PHE A 39 6.54 16.94 3.57
C PHE A 39 5.70 17.85 4.44
N GLY A 40 4.43 17.99 4.06
CA GLY A 40 3.35 18.46 4.91
C GLY A 40 2.42 17.30 5.28
N GLU A 41 1.38 17.60 6.06
CA GLU A 41 0.36 16.64 6.49
C GLU A 41 -1.01 17.29 6.48
N HIS A 42 -2.00 16.65 5.88
CA HIS A 42 -3.40 17.02 5.97
C HIS A 42 -3.98 16.65 7.34
N GLU A 43 -5.15 17.19 7.71
CA GLU A 43 -5.82 16.89 8.98
C GLU A 43 -6.07 15.38 9.19
N GLY A 44 -6.28 14.62 8.10
CA GLY A 44 -6.43 13.16 8.12
C GLY A 44 -5.12 12.36 8.25
N GLY A 45 -3.96 13.02 8.40
CA GLY A 45 -2.65 12.37 8.49
C GLY A 45 -2.04 12.02 7.12
N GLU A 46 -2.75 12.28 6.02
CA GLU A 46 -2.23 12.03 4.68
C GLU A 46 -1.06 12.98 4.37
N PRO A 47 0.11 12.44 3.98
CA PRO A 47 1.25 13.28 3.65
C PRO A 47 1.10 13.93 2.26
N TYR A 48 1.59 15.14 2.11
CA TYR A 48 1.72 15.83 0.82
C TYR A 48 3.08 16.50 0.68
N LEU A 49 3.43 16.93 -0.52
CA LEU A 49 4.66 17.67 -0.80
C LEU A 49 4.36 19.18 -0.87
N VAL A 50 4.97 19.94 0.06
CA VAL A 50 4.72 21.39 0.19
C VAL A 50 5.05 22.14 -1.11
N ASN A 51 6.18 21.81 -1.73
CA ASN A 51 6.68 22.50 -2.91
C ASN A 51 6.28 21.84 -4.24
N GLN A 52 5.48 20.76 -4.20
CA GLN A 52 5.08 19.99 -5.37
C GLN A 52 3.61 19.52 -5.24
N PRO A 53 2.65 20.45 -5.19
CA PRO A 53 1.25 20.14 -4.86
C PRO A 53 0.58 19.20 -5.89
N GLU A 54 1.08 19.17 -7.13
CA GLU A 54 0.58 18.27 -8.18
C GLU A 54 1.11 16.84 -8.06
N THR A 55 2.13 16.61 -7.22
CA THR A 55 2.67 15.28 -6.99
C THR A 55 1.95 14.60 -5.84
N ARG A 56 1.26 13.52 -6.16
CA ARG A 56 0.65 12.64 -5.15
C ARG A 56 1.71 11.71 -4.59
N ILE A 57 1.64 11.49 -3.29
CA ILE A 57 2.49 10.54 -2.59
C ILE A 57 1.63 9.55 -1.82
N GLY A 58 2.12 8.31 -1.74
CA GLY A 58 1.51 7.26 -0.92
C GLY A 58 2.59 6.54 -0.15
N LEU A 59 2.37 6.33 1.13
CA LEU A 59 3.30 5.63 2.02
C LEU A 59 2.54 4.57 2.81
N SER A 60 3.13 3.38 2.92
CA SER A 60 2.68 2.35 3.83
C SER A 60 3.87 1.52 4.31
N HIS A 61 3.85 1.00 5.52
CA HIS A 61 4.94 0.19 6.03
C HIS A 61 4.42 -1.02 6.82
N SER A 62 5.18 -2.11 6.75
CA SER A 62 4.95 -3.29 7.59
C SER A 62 6.29 -3.93 7.94
N GLY A 63 6.59 -4.06 9.25
CA GLY A 63 7.90 -4.49 9.69
C GLY A 63 9.02 -3.59 9.15
N PRO A 64 10.11 -4.18 8.60
CA PRO A 64 11.27 -3.43 8.12
C PRO A 64 11.12 -2.88 6.69
N LEU A 65 9.93 -2.90 6.11
CA LEU A 65 9.70 -2.43 4.74
C LEU A 65 8.74 -1.25 4.69
N LEU A 66 9.08 -0.28 3.86
CA LEU A 66 8.26 0.85 3.45
C LEU A 66 7.93 0.73 1.97
N LEU A 67 6.65 0.81 1.63
CA LEU A 67 6.17 0.97 0.28
C LEU A 67 5.91 2.45 0.01
N ALA A 68 6.56 3.00 -1.02
CA ALA A 68 6.44 4.40 -1.38
C ALA A 68 6.00 4.56 -2.83
N TYR A 69 5.09 5.49 -3.05
CA TYR A 69 4.66 5.97 -4.37
C TYR A 69 4.87 7.48 -4.46
N ALA A 70 5.30 7.95 -5.66
CA ALA A 70 5.23 9.34 -6.04
C ALA A 70 4.83 9.44 -7.52
N GLY A 71 3.91 10.35 -7.85
CA GLY A 71 3.42 10.54 -9.20
C GLY A 71 2.24 11.50 -9.29
N PRO A 72 1.77 11.83 -10.50
CA PRO A 72 0.68 12.77 -10.70
C PRO A 72 -0.70 12.16 -10.41
N GLU A 73 -0.82 10.84 -10.44
CA GLU A 73 -2.11 10.20 -10.28
C GLU A 73 -2.46 9.90 -8.82
N PRO A 74 -3.74 9.96 -8.43
CA PRO A 74 -4.19 9.54 -7.12
C PRO A 74 -4.08 8.01 -7.00
N ILE A 75 -3.11 7.56 -6.21
CA ILE A 75 -2.89 6.14 -5.91
C ILE A 75 -2.86 5.94 -4.41
N GLY A 76 -3.65 5.00 -3.92
CA GLY A 76 -3.47 4.48 -2.59
C GLY A 76 -2.57 3.26 -2.60
N VAL A 77 -1.71 3.13 -1.60
CA VAL A 77 -0.79 2.01 -1.47
C VAL A 77 -0.86 1.41 -0.08
N ASP A 78 -0.75 0.08 -0.01
CA ASP A 78 -0.62 -0.61 1.26
C ASP A 78 0.32 -1.81 1.15
N ILE A 79 0.97 -2.15 2.27
CA ILE A 79 1.84 -3.31 2.40
C ILE A 79 1.65 -3.96 3.76
N GLU A 80 1.57 -5.29 3.78
CA GLU A 80 1.51 -6.05 5.01
C GLU A 80 2.45 -7.25 4.97
N ARG A 81 3.13 -7.49 6.10
CA ARG A 81 3.87 -8.72 6.32
C ARG A 81 2.89 -9.86 6.57
N ILE A 82 3.00 -10.94 5.78
CA ILE A 82 2.15 -12.12 5.95
C ILE A 82 2.65 -12.88 7.18
N LYS A 83 1.81 -12.97 8.20
CA LYS A 83 2.08 -13.70 9.44
C LYS A 83 0.78 -14.24 10.03
N PRO A 84 0.79 -15.40 10.72
CA PRO A 84 -0.38 -15.93 11.40
C PRO A 84 -0.98 -14.89 12.37
N ARG A 85 -2.31 -14.81 12.39
CA ARG A 85 -3.08 -13.95 13.31
C ARG A 85 -4.05 -14.80 14.12
N LYS A 86 -4.00 -14.68 15.44
CA LYS A 86 -4.85 -15.44 16.36
C LYS A 86 -6.34 -15.10 16.27
N ASN A 87 -6.68 -13.90 15.77
CA ASN A 87 -8.04 -13.37 15.68
C ASN A 87 -8.51 -13.19 14.24
N LEU A 88 -7.99 -14.00 13.31
CA LEU A 88 -8.26 -13.85 11.87
C LEU A 88 -9.75 -13.93 11.54
N ASP A 89 -10.45 -14.93 12.08
CA ASP A 89 -11.88 -15.13 11.81
C ASP A 89 -12.74 -13.99 12.39
N TYR A 90 -12.36 -13.45 13.55
CA TYR A 90 -13.01 -12.25 14.11
C TYR A 90 -12.80 -11.03 13.22
N LEU A 91 -11.57 -10.78 12.79
CA LEU A 91 -11.27 -9.66 11.90
C LEU A 91 -12.00 -9.77 10.55
N LEU A 92 -12.10 -10.99 10.03
CA LEU A 92 -12.88 -11.24 8.81
C LEU A 92 -14.35 -10.92 8.99
N ALA A 93 -14.97 -11.45 10.03
CA ALA A 93 -16.39 -11.22 10.29
C ALA A 93 -16.71 -9.74 10.52
N GLU A 94 -15.82 -9.02 11.20
CA GLU A 94 -15.99 -7.60 11.50
C GLU A 94 -15.75 -6.70 10.28
N LEU A 95 -14.69 -6.98 9.52
CA LEU A 95 -14.21 -6.09 8.46
C LEU A 95 -14.72 -6.47 7.07
N PHE A 96 -15.07 -7.74 6.88
CA PHE A 96 -15.50 -8.30 5.60
C PHE A 96 -16.69 -9.26 5.79
N PRO A 97 -17.83 -8.79 6.33
CA PRO A 97 -18.95 -9.64 6.70
C PRO A 97 -19.52 -10.46 5.54
N GLU A 98 -19.37 -9.97 4.31
CA GLU A 98 -19.81 -10.67 3.10
C GLU A 98 -18.86 -11.80 2.67
N THR A 99 -17.65 -11.83 3.26
CA THR A 99 -16.62 -12.82 2.89
C THR A 99 -16.69 -14.02 3.83
N LYS A 100 -16.97 -15.18 3.25
CA LYS A 100 -16.92 -16.44 4.00
C LYS A 100 -15.59 -17.13 3.75
N ARG A 101 -15.04 -17.74 4.82
CA ARG A 101 -13.87 -18.59 4.69
C ARG A 101 -14.17 -19.72 3.70
N ASP A 102 -13.34 -19.90 2.69
CA ASP A 102 -13.40 -21.07 1.85
C ASP A 102 -12.64 -22.22 2.52
N GLU A 103 -13.36 -23.15 3.12
CA GLU A 103 -12.80 -24.30 3.84
C GLU A 103 -11.98 -25.25 2.94
N ARG A 104 -12.07 -25.08 1.62
CA ARG A 104 -11.28 -25.86 0.66
C ARG A 104 -9.85 -25.33 0.50
N LEU A 105 -9.60 -24.08 0.92
CA LEU A 105 -8.28 -23.50 0.87
C LEU A 105 -7.42 -23.99 2.04
N ALA A 106 -6.14 -24.25 1.75
CA ALA A 106 -5.15 -24.43 2.79
C ALA A 106 -5.07 -23.17 3.68
N GLU A 107 -4.67 -23.34 4.93
CA GLU A 107 -4.61 -22.22 5.89
C GLU A 107 -3.73 -21.06 5.40
N ASP A 108 -2.59 -21.38 4.78
CA ASP A 108 -1.67 -20.39 4.21
C ASP A 108 -2.30 -19.62 3.03
N ASP A 109 -3.07 -20.28 2.17
CA ASP A 109 -3.77 -19.64 1.06
C ASP A 109 -4.90 -18.75 1.57
N TRP A 110 -5.59 -19.20 2.62
CA TRP A 110 -6.62 -18.40 3.29
C TRP A 110 -6.02 -17.16 3.97
N LEU A 111 -4.89 -17.31 4.63
CA LEU A 111 -4.16 -16.21 5.23
C LEU A 111 -3.75 -15.16 4.17
N ARG A 112 -3.25 -15.60 3.01
CA ARG A 112 -2.92 -14.72 1.88
C ARG A 112 -4.15 -14.02 1.34
N THR A 113 -5.29 -14.71 1.24
CA THR A 113 -6.58 -14.13 0.82
C THR A 113 -7.04 -13.05 1.79
N PHE A 114 -6.94 -13.28 3.10
CA PHE A 114 -7.23 -12.26 4.10
C PHE A 114 -6.35 -11.00 3.90
N TYR A 115 -5.04 -11.18 3.75
CA TYR A 115 -4.16 -10.04 3.52
C TYR A 115 -4.44 -9.31 2.20
N ALA A 116 -4.93 -10.01 1.18
CA ALA A 116 -5.35 -9.38 -0.07
C ALA A 116 -6.60 -8.51 0.11
N LEU A 117 -7.60 -8.98 0.86
CA LEU A 117 -8.77 -8.19 1.24
C LEU A 117 -8.36 -6.96 2.05
N TRP A 118 -7.52 -7.17 3.07
CA TRP A 118 -7.06 -6.11 3.97
C TRP A 118 -6.28 -5.03 3.21
N THR A 119 -5.19 -5.39 2.52
CA THR A 119 -4.35 -4.43 1.79
C THR A 119 -5.10 -3.75 0.65
N GLY A 120 -5.99 -4.46 -0.03
CA GLY A 120 -6.84 -3.90 -1.08
C GLY A 120 -7.77 -2.82 -0.54
N ARG A 121 -8.36 -3.06 0.63
CA ARG A 121 -9.22 -2.10 1.30
C ARG A 121 -8.44 -0.88 1.78
N GLU A 122 -7.33 -1.08 2.51
CA GLU A 122 -6.48 -0.01 3.01
C GLU A 122 -5.97 0.88 1.85
N ALA A 123 -5.55 0.26 0.75
CA ALA A 123 -5.12 1.01 -0.43
C ALA A 123 -6.24 1.87 -1.02
N ARG A 124 -7.48 1.36 -1.07
CA ARG A 124 -8.64 2.14 -1.54
C ARG A 124 -8.97 3.32 -0.61
N LEU A 125 -8.94 3.10 0.71
CA LEU A 125 -9.17 4.15 1.70
C LEU A 125 -8.11 5.25 1.57
N LYS A 126 -6.84 4.88 1.53
CA LYS A 126 -5.71 5.83 1.35
C LYS A 126 -5.82 6.61 0.03
N ARG A 127 -6.27 5.96 -1.07
CA ARG A 127 -6.53 6.68 -2.33
C ARG A 127 -7.62 7.74 -2.18
N ALA A 128 -8.59 7.49 -1.33
CA ALA A 128 -9.69 8.43 -1.05
C ALA A 128 -9.34 9.50 0.00
N GLY A 129 -8.10 9.54 0.51
CA GLY A 129 -7.68 10.43 1.60
C GLY A 129 -8.29 10.06 2.95
N LEU A 130 -8.64 8.77 3.13
CA LEU A 130 -9.25 8.25 4.35
C LEU A 130 -8.25 7.38 5.11
N SER A 131 -8.34 7.38 6.43
CA SER A 131 -7.58 6.47 7.29
C SER A 131 -8.32 5.15 7.54
N ALA A 132 -7.60 4.15 8.02
CA ALA A 132 -8.20 2.89 8.47
C ALA A 132 -9.29 3.08 9.54
N TRP A 133 -9.19 4.14 10.33
CA TRP A 133 -10.13 4.49 11.40
C TRP A 133 -11.41 5.16 10.89
N ASP A 134 -11.41 5.69 9.67
CA ASP A 134 -12.59 6.29 9.01
C ASP A 134 -13.55 5.24 8.45
N TRP A 135 -13.36 4.01 8.81
CA TRP A 135 -14.10 2.84 8.36
C TRP A 135 -15.63 3.00 8.42
N ALA A 136 -16.18 3.50 9.53
CA ALA A 136 -17.62 3.66 9.69
C ALA A 136 -18.18 4.77 8.77
N SER A 137 -17.39 5.82 8.49
CA SER A 137 -17.76 6.91 7.59
C SER A 137 -17.54 6.54 6.11
N ALA A 138 -16.64 5.61 5.83
CA ALA A 138 -16.36 5.11 4.48
C ALA A 138 -17.41 4.11 3.98
N ALA A 139 -18.20 3.50 4.86
CA ALA A 139 -19.27 2.55 4.49
C ALA A 139 -20.33 3.16 3.54
N GLY A 140 -20.45 4.48 3.50
CA GLY A 140 -21.34 5.19 2.56
C GLY A 140 -20.65 5.71 1.28
N ARG A 141 -19.33 5.57 1.15
CA ARG A 141 -18.59 5.99 -0.05
C ARG A 141 -18.14 4.73 -0.80
N SER A 142 -18.56 4.59 -2.04
CA SER A 142 -18.20 3.45 -2.91
C SER A 142 -16.70 3.45 -3.19
N THR A 143 -15.91 2.97 -2.23
CA THR A 143 -14.48 2.69 -2.45
C THR A 143 -14.25 1.33 -3.11
N GLN A 144 -15.30 0.49 -3.19
CA GLN A 144 -15.22 -0.88 -3.71
C GLN A 144 -14.96 -0.97 -5.22
N GLU A 145 -15.33 0.05 -5.99
CA GLU A 145 -15.21 0.04 -7.45
C GLU A 145 -13.81 0.34 -7.97
N VAL A 146 -12.91 0.85 -7.11
CA VAL A 146 -11.55 1.17 -7.54
C VAL A 146 -10.74 -0.11 -7.72
N PRO A 147 -10.21 -0.37 -8.93
CA PRO A 147 -9.38 -1.53 -9.17
C PRO A 147 -8.14 -1.57 -8.28
N VAL A 148 -7.72 -2.78 -7.93
CA VAL A 148 -6.50 -3.01 -7.16
C VAL A 148 -5.57 -3.96 -7.90
N ARG A 149 -4.27 -3.81 -7.64
CA ARG A 149 -3.24 -4.75 -8.07
C ARG A 149 -2.38 -5.14 -6.90
N HIS A 150 -2.18 -6.44 -6.74
CA HIS A 150 -1.36 -7.02 -5.69
C HIS A 150 -0.04 -7.55 -6.22
N TRP A 151 0.97 -7.53 -5.37
CA TRP A 151 2.26 -8.17 -5.55
C TRP A 151 2.61 -8.97 -4.31
N GLU A 152 2.80 -10.27 -4.46
CA GLU A 152 3.46 -11.08 -3.45
C GLU A 152 4.95 -10.79 -3.49
N ILE A 153 5.52 -10.50 -2.33
CA ILE A 153 6.93 -10.14 -2.18
C ILE A 153 7.55 -11.11 -1.22
N SER A 154 8.64 -11.75 -1.64
CA SER A 154 9.43 -12.63 -0.79
C SER A 154 10.83 -12.05 -0.61
N GLY A 155 11.34 -12.11 0.62
CA GLY A 155 12.63 -11.57 0.96
C GLY A 155 13.20 -12.17 2.25
N PRO A 156 14.38 -11.71 2.68
CA PRO A 156 15.07 -12.27 3.86
C PRO A 156 14.28 -12.15 5.16
N GLU A 157 13.39 -11.16 5.25
CA GLU A 157 12.57 -10.89 6.43
C GLU A 157 11.21 -11.62 6.40
N GLY A 158 10.93 -12.39 5.34
CA GLY A 158 9.69 -13.14 5.15
C GLY A 158 8.87 -12.67 3.94
N ASP A 159 7.62 -13.09 3.90
CA ASP A 159 6.69 -12.77 2.82
C ASP A 159 5.84 -11.56 3.17
N TYR A 160 5.52 -10.79 2.13
CA TYR A 160 4.67 -9.59 2.21
C TYR A 160 3.66 -9.58 1.08
N LEU A 161 2.57 -8.88 1.29
CA LEU A 161 1.63 -8.52 0.25
C LEU A 161 1.57 -7.00 0.12
N ALA A 162 1.93 -6.50 -1.04
CA ALA A 162 1.77 -5.10 -1.40
C ALA A 162 0.57 -4.93 -2.32
N CYS A 163 -0.12 -3.80 -2.18
CA CYS A 163 -1.29 -3.45 -2.99
C CYS A 163 -1.21 -2.00 -3.44
N ALA A 164 -1.69 -1.74 -4.66
CA ALA A 164 -1.99 -0.41 -5.14
C ALA A 164 -3.45 -0.36 -5.60
N ALA A 165 -4.14 0.75 -5.27
CA ALA A 165 -5.48 1.07 -5.74
C ALA A 165 -5.43 2.32 -6.62
N ALA A 166 -5.83 2.20 -7.88
CA ALA A 166 -5.85 3.29 -8.85
C ALA A 166 -6.68 2.90 -10.07
N ASP A 167 -6.79 3.80 -11.03
CA ASP A 167 -7.43 3.48 -12.31
C ASP A 167 -6.68 2.37 -13.05
N ALA A 168 -7.38 1.54 -13.79
CA ALA A 168 -6.83 0.33 -14.42
C ALA A 168 -5.62 0.61 -15.33
N THR A 169 -5.65 1.71 -16.09
CA THR A 169 -4.55 2.14 -16.95
C THR A 169 -3.30 2.49 -16.15
N VAL A 170 -3.48 3.14 -15.00
CA VAL A 170 -2.43 3.49 -14.05
C VAL A 170 -1.81 2.22 -13.46
N LEU A 171 -2.64 1.30 -12.96
CA LEU A 171 -2.19 0.03 -12.39
C LEU A 171 -1.39 -0.80 -13.39
N HIS A 172 -1.82 -0.81 -14.66
CA HIS A 172 -1.11 -1.55 -15.72
C HIS A 172 0.32 -1.02 -15.93
N ALA A 173 0.50 0.28 -15.82
CA ALA A 173 1.78 0.95 -16.02
C ALA A 173 2.71 0.93 -14.78
N LEU A 174 2.18 0.61 -13.60
CA LEU A 174 3.00 0.55 -12.38
C LEU A 174 4.08 -0.53 -12.46
N ARG A 175 5.27 -0.16 -11.99
CA ARG A 175 6.42 -1.06 -11.85
C ARG A 175 6.95 -0.93 -10.42
N LEU A 176 7.08 -2.06 -9.75
CA LEU A 176 7.61 -2.12 -8.38
C LEU A 176 9.14 -2.24 -8.43
N ALA A 177 9.82 -1.23 -7.90
CA ALA A 177 11.25 -1.28 -7.66
C ALA A 177 11.51 -1.97 -6.30
N LEU A 178 12.45 -2.91 -6.28
CA LEU A 178 12.75 -3.71 -5.10
C LEU A 178 14.20 -3.50 -4.64
N PRO A 179 14.45 -3.56 -3.33
CA PRO A 179 15.80 -3.62 -2.81
C PRO A 179 16.45 -4.99 -3.13
N PRO A 180 17.80 -5.08 -3.06
CA PRO A 180 18.48 -6.34 -3.23
C PRO A 180 17.97 -7.44 -2.27
N GLY A 181 17.89 -8.67 -2.77
CA GLY A 181 17.43 -9.82 -1.98
C GLY A 181 15.91 -10.02 -1.95
N TYR A 182 15.12 -9.08 -2.51
CA TYR A 182 13.68 -9.21 -2.63
C TYR A 182 13.25 -9.58 -4.04
N ARG A 183 12.14 -10.33 -4.12
CA ARG A 183 11.48 -10.69 -5.39
C ARG A 183 10.00 -10.40 -5.27
N ALA A 184 9.39 -9.93 -6.34
CA ALA A 184 7.95 -9.71 -6.40
C ALA A 184 7.34 -10.38 -7.62
N GLN A 185 6.14 -10.91 -7.45
CA GLN A 185 5.31 -11.40 -8.54
C GLN A 185 3.90 -10.81 -8.44
N PRO A 186 3.33 -10.35 -9.56
CA PRO A 186 1.93 -9.95 -9.59
C PRO A 186 1.03 -11.13 -9.25
N ARG A 187 0.00 -10.87 -8.42
CA ARG A 187 -1.00 -11.89 -8.06
C ARG A 187 -2.40 -11.37 -8.34
N LYS A 188 -3.28 -12.26 -8.75
CA LYS A 188 -4.72 -12.03 -8.80
C LYS A 188 -5.35 -12.89 -7.72
N TYR A 189 -6.17 -12.28 -6.90
CA TYR A 189 -7.05 -12.95 -5.97
C TYR A 189 -8.46 -12.89 -6.53
N GLY A 190 -9.21 -13.96 -6.42
CA GLY A 190 -10.62 -14.04 -6.88
C GLY A 190 -11.57 -13.39 -5.88
N LEU A 191 -11.36 -12.09 -5.61
CA LEU A 191 -12.05 -11.30 -4.59
C LEU A 191 -13.14 -10.44 -5.21
#